data_40ec43a07ff57e9bc6b55dfc085ca1e4
#
_entry.id   40ec43a07ff57e9bc6b55dfc085ca1e4
#
_cell.length_a   1.000
_cell.length_b   1.000
_cell.length_c   1.000
_cell.angle_alpha   90.00
_cell.angle_beta   90.00
_cell.angle_gamma   90.00
#
_symmetry.space_group_name_H-M   'P 1'
#
loop_
_entity.id
_entity.type
_entity.pdbx_description
1 polymer ?
#
loop_
_entity_poly.entity_id
_entity_poly.type
_entity_poly.pdbx_seq_one_letter_code
_entity_poly.pdbx_strand_id
1 'polypeptide(L)'
;VKIQTFSIVVGTRACNAKCPFCVSKMTGFEELPKERSINLRNFKKAAMLADRAGTTTVLMTGKGEPTLYPDEVSHYLYLLQDYPFPLIELQTNGLSMGRLAVSHYMGVEKDNNWSQGLSAVHLNNWHTLGLNTIALSVVGTVQQHNAKVYLGDPDADYPPLAATIRYLHQIGFTVRLCVMMMNGGVGSPNWVRRTIEFCREHRVEQLTLRPLRRPHQTSSPDASAYVNRYGLGQDQIRDIRLAVAEIGTPLISLMHGAEVYDVDGQNVCLSDCLTIDPSNGDIRTLIFYSNGRLTHDWQYKGAVLLGGQQ
;
A
#
# COMPACT_ATOMS: atom_id res chain seq x y z
N VAL A 1 10.60 23.48 -2.78
CA VAL A 1 10.32 22.07 -3.15
C VAL A 1 9.40 21.50 -2.09
N LYS A 2 8.19 21.08 -2.48
CA LYS A 2 7.29 20.33 -1.62
C LYS A 2 7.59 18.84 -1.75
N ILE A 3 7.41 18.11 -0.66
CA ILE A 3 7.52 16.67 -0.63
C ILE A 3 6.16 16.12 -0.18
N GLN A 4 5.53 15.28 -1.01
CA GLN A 4 4.16 14.85 -0.74
C GLN A 4 4.10 13.73 0.30
N THR A 5 5.05 12.78 0.21
CA THR A 5 5.03 11.58 1.04
C THR A 5 6.42 11.27 1.55
N PHE A 6 6.50 10.86 2.81
CA PHE A 6 7.69 10.26 3.39
C PHE A 6 7.47 8.75 3.51
N SER A 7 8.10 7.98 2.62
CA SER A 7 8.00 6.51 2.59
C SER A 7 9.10 5.88 3.42
N ILE A 8 8.75 4.96 4.31
CA ILE A 8 9.66 4.18 5.14
C ILE A 8 9.59 2.72 4.69
N VAL A 9 10.71 2.17 4.26
CA VAL A 9 10.82 0.77 3.84
C VAL A 9 11.09 -0.11 5.04
N VAL A 10 10.08 -0.91 5.41
CA VAL A 10 10.10 -1.84 6.54
C VAL A 10 10.48 -3.24 6.07
N GLY A 11 11.30 -3.92 6.83
CA GLY A 11 11.63 -5.32 6.67
C GLY A 11 12.50 -5.63 5.45
N THR A 12 12.39 -6.85 4.98
CA THR A 12 13.17 -7.41 3.86
C THR A 12 12.27 -7.68 2.64
N ARG A 13 12.75 -8.51 1.70
CA ARG A 13 11.94 -9.00 0.57
C ARG A 13 11.00 -10.16 0.94
N ALA A 14 11.06 -10.66 2.17
CA ALA A 14 10.16 -11.73 2.61
C ALA A 14 8.70 -11.26 2.55
N CYS A 15 7.86 -12.09 1.99
CA CYS A 15 6.44 -11.81 1.80
C CYS A 15 5.65 -13.11 1.93
N ASN A 16 4.52 -13.05 2.60
CA ASN A 16 3.57 -14.16 2.72
C ASN A 16 2.62 -14.27 1.52
N ALA A 17 2.73 -13.35 0.54
CA ALA A 17 1.98 -13.38 -0.71
C ALA A 17 2.89 -13.74 -1.90
N LYS A 18 2.26 -14.29 -2.96
CA LYS A 18 2.93 -14.77 -4.19
C LYS A 18 2.58 -13.94 -5.42
N CYS A 19 2.19 -12.65 -5.25
CA CYS A 19 1.68 -11.80 -6.32
C CYS A 19 2.53 -11.90 -7.60
N PRO A 20 1.93 -12.32 -8.73
CA PRO A 20 2.67 -12.51 -9.98
C PRO A 20 3.09 -11.18 -10.64
N PHE A 21 2.45 -10.08 -10.26
CA PHE A 21 2.71 -8.72 -10.75
C PHE A 21 3.46 -7.84 -9.74
N CYS A 22 4.12 -8.43 -8.75
CA CYS A 22 4.75 -7.67 -7.67
C CYS A 22 5.76 -6.64 -8.22
N VAL A 23 5.49 -5.35 -7.97
CA VAL A 23 6.35 -4.26 -8.42
C VAL A 23 7.75 -4.34 -7.81
N SER A 24 7.88 -4.87 -6.60
CA SER A 24 9.17 -5.09 -5.94
C SER A 24 10.05 -6.11 -6.65
N LYS A 25 9.47 -7.02 -7.43
CA LYS A 25 10.20 -7.94 -8.31
C LYS A 25 10.61 -7.28 -9.61
N MET A 26 9.86 -6.28 -10.07
CA MET A 26 10.10 -5.58 -11.33
C MET A 26 11.06 -4.41 -11.20
N THR A 27 11.09 -3.74 -10.03
CA THR A 27 12.00 -2.63 -9.76
C THR A 27 13.28 -3.16 -9.12
N GLY A 28 14.40 -3.06 -9.84
CA GLY A 28 15.69 -3.67 -9.50
C GLY A 28 16.44 -3.03 -8.33
N PHE A 29 15.79 -2.73 -7.22
CA PHE A 29 16.47 -2.40 -5.98
C PHE A 29 17.04 -3.68 -5.39
N GLU A 30 18.22 -4.02 -5.85
CA GLU A 30 18.88 -5.29 -5.57
C GLU A 30 19.41 -5.39 -4.15
N GLU A 31 19.58 -4.25 -3.47
CA GLU A 31 20.24 -4.19 -2.17
C GLU A 31 19.34 -3.56 -1.09
N LEU A 32 18.47 -4.36 -0.51
CA LEU A 32 18.01 -4.06 0.85
C LEU A 32 19.18 -4.32 1.80
N PRO A 33 19.33 -3.49 2.85
CA PRO A 33 20.36 -3.70 3.86
C PRO A 33 20.25 -5.12 4.44
N LYS A 34 21.38 -5.79 4.58
CA LYS A 34 21.44 -7.11 5.23
C LYS A 34 21.14 -6.99 6.74
N GLU A 35 21.61 -5.92 7.34
CA GLU A 35 21.33 -5.59 8.74
C GLU A 35 20.11 -4.70 8.84
N ARG A 36 19.22 -5.02 9.79
CA ARG A 36 17.97 -4.30 10.02
C ARG A 36 18.06 -3.25 11.12
N SER A 37 19.29 -2.91 11.54
CA SER A 37 19.49 -1.81 12.48
C SER A 37 19.12 -0.48 11.81
N ILE A 38 18.22 0.28 12.44
CA ILE A 38 17.81 1.58 11.92
C ILE A 38 18.93 2.58 12.13
N ASN A 39 19.41 3.19 11.05
CA ASN A 39 20.34 4.31 11.14
C ASN A 39 19.62 5.55 11.66
N LEU A 40 19.58 5.71 12.97
CA LEU A 40 18.86 6.78 13.66
C LEU A 40 19.31 8.18 13.24
N ARG A 41 20.62 8.38 12.98
CA ARG A 41 21.15 9.69 12.54
C ARG A 41 20.52 10.11 11.21
N ASN A 42 20.51 9.22 10.23
CA ASN A 42 19.95 9.53 8.91
C ASN A 42 18.44 9.53 8.93
N PHE A 43 17.79 8.69 9.77
CA PHE A 43 16.35 8.75 9.97
C PHE A 43 15.90 10.14 10.46
N LYS A 44 16.54 10.67 11.51
CA LYS A 44 16.23 12.02 12.02
C LYS A 44 16.40 13.10 10.95
N LYS A 45 17.45 13.00 10.12
CA LYS A 45 17.63 13.94 8.99
C LYS A 45 16.53 13.82 7.94
N ALA A 46 16.14 12.58 7.59
CA ALA A 46 15.10 12.32 6.61
C ALA A 46 13.73 12.81 7.08
N ALA A 47 13.35 12.50 8.32
CA ALA A 47 12.10 12.94 8.94
C ALA A 47 12.05 14.49 9.06
N MET A 48 13.13 15.12 9.52
CA MET A 48 13.24 16.59 9.58
C MET A 48 13.13 17.22 8.18
N LEU A 49 13.75 16.63 7.16
CA LEU A 49 13.64 17.12 5.78
C LEU A 49 12.20 17.02 5.27
N ALA A 50 11.54 15.90 5.52
CA ALA A 50 10.14 15.67 5.15
C ALA A 50 9.22 16.70 5.84
N ASP A 51 9.36 16.88 7.15
CA ASP A 51 8.59 17.84 7.94
C ASP A 51 8.77 19.29 7.42
N ARG A 52 10.00 19.74 7.25
CA ARG A 52 10.31 21.09 6.73
C ARG A 52 9.84 21.31 5.29
N ALA A 53 9.72 20.26 4.50
CA ALA A 53 9.18 20.33 3.15
C ALA A 53 7.64 20.26 3.10
N GLY A 54 6.97 20.23 4.27
CA GLY A 54 5.52 20.24 4.39
C GLY A 54 4.87 18.90 4.06
N THR A 55 5.60 17.79 4.24
CA THR A 55 5.01 16.44 4.09
C THR A 55 3.93 16.21 5.13
N THR A 56 2.76 15.80 4.68
CA THR A 56 1.62 15.48 5.56
C THR A 56 1.42 13.99 5.75
N THR A 57 2.00 13.17 4.89
CA THR A 57 1.74 11.73 4.87
C THR A 57 3.04 10.94 5.02
N VAL A 58 3.10 10.11 6.06
CA VAL A 58 4.12 9.06 6.18
C VAL A 58 3.52 7.76 5.68
N LEU A 59 4.23 7.08 4.78
CA LEU A 59 3.82 5.82 4.20
C LEU A 59 4.81 4.72 4.63
N MET A 60 4.38 3.85 5.54
CA MET A 60 5.13 2.65 5.87
C MET A 60 4.82 1.57 4.85
N THR A 61 5.83 1.08 4.17
CA THR A 61 5.70 0.10 3.09
C THR A 61 6.90 -0.85 3.11
N GLY A 62 6.94 -1.86 2.24
CA GLY A 62 8.03 -2.81 2.17
C GLY A 62 8.36 -3.24 0.73
N LYS A 63 9.55 -3.81 0.56
CA LYS A 63 9.87 -4.60 -0.64
C LYS A 63 9.30 -6.03 -0.56
N GLY A 64 8.92 -6.46 0.65
CA GLY A 64 8.12 -7.62 0.98
C GLY A 64 6.84 -7.19 1.70
N GLU A 65 6.47 -7.90 2.75
CA GLU A 65 5.30 -7.60 3.56
C GLU A 65 5.70 -7.00 4.91
N PRO A 66 5.34 -5.72 5.20
CA PRO A 66 5.72 -5.05 6.44
C PRO A 66 5.19 -5.73 7.71
N THR A 67 4.02 -6.34 7.65
CA THR A 67 3.40 -6.99 8.82
C THR A 67 4.12 -8.25 9.31
N LEU A 68 5.12 -8.73 8.56
CA LEU A 68 6.05 -9.76 9.02
C LEU A 68 7.14 -9.21 9.97
N TYR A 69 7.19 -7.90 10.17
CA TYR A 69 8.19 -7.19 10.98
C TYR A 69 7.52 -6.24 11.97
N PRO A 70 6.63 -6.75 12.85
CA PRO A 70 5.80 -5.89 13.69
C PRO A 70 6.60 -5.02 14.66
N ASP A 71 7.72 -5.53 15.19
CA ASP A 71 8.59 -4.76 16.10
C ASP A 71 9.29 -3.61 15.36
N GLU A 72 9.70 -3.82 14.10
CA GLU A 72 10.31 -2.76 13.29
C GLU A 72 9.29 -1.67 12.95
N VAL A 73 8.04 -2.03 12.64
CA VAL A 73 6.93 -1.07 12.48
C VAL A 73 6.74 -0.26 13.76
N SER A 74 6.66 -0.93 14.92
CA SER A 74 6.54 -0.27 16.23
C SER A 74 7.68 0.70 16.49
N HIS A 75 8.91 0.31 16.18
CA HIS A 75 10.09 1.16 16.38
C HIS A 75 10.04 2.43 15.50
N TYR A 76 9.67 2.31 14.22
CA TYR A 76 9.51 3.50 13.37
C TYR A 76 8.38 4.41 13.85
N LEU A 77 7.25 3.84 14.29
CA LEU A 77 6.15 4.63 14.85
C LEU A 77 6.57 5.39 16.11
N TYR A 78 7.36 4.76 16.98
CA TYR A 78 7.95 5.41 18.15
C TYR A 78 8.85 6.58 17.74
N LEU A 79 9.72 6.40 16.75
CA LEU A 79 10.62 7.45 16.27
C LEU A 79 9.87 8.62 15.57
N LEU A 80 8.69 8.36 15.03
CA LEU A 80 7.85 9.37 14.38
C LEU A 80 7.13 10.27 15.38
N GLN A 81 7.06 9.91 16.67
CA GLN A 81 6.40 10.74 17.70
C GLN A 81 7.07 12.12 17.87
N ASP A 82 8.33 12.26 17.47
CA ASP A 82 9.05 13.54 17.52
C ASP A 82 8.64 14.51 16.39
N TYR A 83 7.74 14.11 15.47
CA TYR A 83 7.38 14.87 14.27
C TYR A 83 5.85 14.99 14.10
N PRO A 84 5.36 16.15 13.62
CA PRO A 84 3.92 16.43 13.54
C PRO A 84 3.27 15.89 12.24
N PHE A 85 3.52 14.64 11.86
CA PHE A 85 2.90 14.06 10.67
C PHE A 85 1.43 13.69 10.96
N PRO A 86 0.44 14.34 10.32
CA PRO A 86 -0.96 14.13 10.63
C PRO A 86 -1.51 12.80 10.11
N LEU A 87 -0.89 12.21 9.09
CA LEU A 87 -1.32 10.96 8.48
C LEU A 87 -0.17 9.97 8.42
N ILE A 88 -0.30 8.86 9.15
CA ILE A 88 0.63 7.73 9.08
C ILE A 88 -0.14 6.52 8.58
N GLU A 89 0.27 6.00 7.43
CA GLU A 89 -0.37 4.89 6.72
C GLU A 89 0.57 3.70 6.63
N LEU A 90 0.04 2.48 6.84
CA LEU A 90 0.73 1.23 6.57
C LEU A 90 0.13 0.54 5.34
N GLN A 91 0.94 0.30 4.32
CA GLN A 91 0.55 -0.52 3.16
C GLN A 91 0.88 -1.99 3.39
N THR A 92 -0.14 -2.85 3.24
CA THR A 92 -0.03 -4.28 3.48
C THR A 92 -0.89 -5.07 2.50
N ASN A 93 -0.56 -6.36 2.29
CA ASN A 93 -1.44 -7.30 1.60
C ASN A 93 -2.61 -7.78 2.49
N GLY A 94 -2.60 -7.43 3.78
CA GLY A 94 -3.68 -7.71 4.73
C GLY A 94 -3.78 -9.16 5.22
N LEU A 95 -2.98 -10.10 4.74
CA LEU A 95 -3.11 -11.53 5.09
C LEU A 95 -2.96 -11.78 6.59
N SER A 96 -1.92 -11.24 7.23
CA SER A 96 -1.70 -11.41 8.69
C SER A 96 -2.82 -10.76 9.51
N MET A 97 -3.26 -9.55 9.12
CA MET A 97 -4.37 -8.85 9.79
C MET A 97 -5.70 -9.59 9.62
N GLY A 98 -5.96 -10.11 8.42
CA GLY A 98 -7.17 -10.89 8.16
C GLY A 98 -7.21 -12.20 8.95
N ARG A 99 -6.07 -12.86 9.14
CA ARG A 99 -5.96 -14.04 10.01
C ARG A 99 -6.25 -13.70 11.47
N LEU A 100 -5.76 -12.56 11.97
CA LEU A 100 -6.12 -12.08 13.30
C LEU A 100 -7.63 -11.79 13.42
N ALA A 101 -8.24 -11.19 12.40
CA ALA A 101 -9.68 -10.96 12.37
C ALA A 101 -10.48 -12.26 12.46
N VAL A 102 -10.08 -13.30 11.69
CA VAL A 102 -10.71 -14.63 11.75
C VAL A 102 -10.55 -15.25 13.13
N SER A 103 -9.35 -15.22 13.73
CA SER A 103 -9.11 -15.71 15.10
C SER A 103 -10.01 -15.00 16.12
N HIS A 104 -10.09 -13.67 16.02
CA HIS A 104 -10.91 -12.85 16.91
C HIS A 104 -12.41 -13.23 16.86
N TYR A 105 -12.98 -13.37 15.65
CA TYR A 105 -14.42 -13.67 15.50
C TYR A 105 -14.77 -15.12 15.72
N MET A 106 -13.84 -16.05 15.47
CA MET A 106 -14.08 -17.49 15.69
C MET A 106 -13.74 -17.95 17.12
N GLY A 107 -13.16 -17.09 17.95
CA GLY A 107 -12.70 -17.43 19.29
C GLY A 107 -11.62 -18.53 19.31
N VAL A 108 -10.88 -18.69 18.20
CA VAL A 108 -9.82 -19.69 18.08
C VAL A 108 -8.49 -19.02 18.29
N GLU A 109 -7.83 -19.32 19.41
CA GLU A 109 -6.41 -19.02 19.55
C GLU A 109 -5.62 -19.93 18.61
N LYS A 110 -5.33 -19.44 17.42
CA LYS A 110 -4.35 -20.08 16.54
C LYS A 110 -2.96 -19.58 16.95
N ASP A 111 -1.99 -20.49 16.84
CA ASP A 111 -0.60 -20.18 17.20
C ASP A 111 -0.05 -18.95 16.46
N ASN A 112 1.00 -18.34 17.00
CA ASN A 112 1.65 -17.16 16.42
C ASN A 112 2.17 -17.40 14.99
N ASN A 113 2.33 -18.65 14.54
CA ASN A 113 2.74 -18.99 13.19
C ASN A 113 1.65 -18.65 12.16
N TRP A 114 0.37 -18.68 12.55
CA TRP A 114 -0.72 -18.40 11.63
C TRP A 114 -0.82 -16.92 11.25
N SER A 115 -0.61 -16.00 12.22
CA SER A 115 -0.52 -14.54 11.99
C SER A 115 0.90 -14.07 11.65
N GLN A 116 1.86 -15.00 11.64
CA GLN A 116 3.27 -14.74 11.31
C GLN A 116 3.93 -13.67 12.20
N GLY A 117 3.70 -13.77 13.51
CA GLY A 117 4.26 -12.88 14.51
C GLY A 117 3.46 -11.61 14.78
N LEU A 118 2.51 -11.24 13.92
CA LEU A 118 1.61 -10.12 14.18
C LEU A 118 0.58 -10.52 15.25
N SER A 119 0.29 -9.63 16.19
CA SER A 119 -0.70 -9.82 17.25
C SER A 119 -1.62 -8.62 17.41
N ALA A 120 -2.75 -8.82 18.11
CA ALA A 120 -3.66 -7.72 18.47
C ALA A 120 -2.94 -6.64 19.31
N VAL A 121 -1.98 -7.04 20.14
CA VAL A 121 -1.18 -6.11 20.94
C VAL A 121 -0.38 -5.16 20.03
N HIS A 122 0.22 -5.67 18.95
CA HIS A 122 0.91 -4.81 17.99
C HIS A 122 -0.03 -3.81 17.35
N LEU A 123 -1.21 -4.25 16.88
CA LEU A 123 -2.18 -3.35 16.22
C LEU A 123 -2.67 -2.25 17.17
N ASN A 124 -3.01 -2.58 18.41
CA ASN A 124 -3.42 -1.59 19.41
C ASN A 124 -2.28 -0.60 19.73
N ASN A 125 -1.05 -1.10 19.88
CA ASN A 125 0.12 -0.27 20.11
C ASN A 125 0.39 0.66 18.92
N TRP A 126 0.28 0.17 17.69
CA TRP A 126 0.47 0.99 16.49
C TRP A 126 -0.56 2.12 16.39
N HIS A 127 -1.83 1.82 16.70
CA HIS A 127 -2.88 2.85 16.75
C HIS A 127 -2.56 3.91 17.83
N THR A 128 -2.14 3.49 19.03
CA THR A 128 -1.71 4.39 20.10
C THR A 128 -0.51 5.25 19.71
N LEU A 129 0.42 4.71 18.92
CA LEU A 129 1.58 5.41 18.36
C LEU A 129 1.26 6.23 17.10
N GLY A 130 -0.03 6.45 16.78
CA GLY A 130 -0.45 7.37 15.73
C GLY A 130 -0.52 6.77 14.32
N LEU A 131 -0.36 5.45 14.14
CA LEU A 131 -0.75 4.81 12.89
C LEU A 131 -2.27 4.90 12.77
N ASN A 132 -2.76 5.66 11.81
CA ASN A 132 -4.18 5.92 11.70
C ASN A 132 -4.85 5.23 10.49
N THR A 133 -4.09 4.88 9.46
CA THR A 133 -4.65 4.30 8.24
C THR A 133 -3.98 2.99 7.85
N ILE A 134 -4.78 1.98 7.57
CA ILE A 134 -4.32 0.72 6.97
C ILE A 134 -4.76 0.68 5.51
N ALA A 135 -3.78 0.65 4.59
CA ALA A 135 -4.01 0.50 3.17
C ALA A 135 -3.90 -0.97 2.76
N LEU A 136 -5.05 -1.61 2.57
CA LEU A 136 -5.16 -3.01 2.16
C LEU A 136 -5.04 -3.14 0.65
N SER A 137 -4.04 -3.86 0.17
CA SER A 137 -3.84 -4.14 -1.25
C SER A 137 -4.58 -5.41 -1.66
N VAL A 138 -5.52 -5.30 -2.61
CA VAL A 138 -6.34 -6.41 -3.12
C VAL A 138 -6.48 -6.33 -4.65
N VAL A 139 -6.96 -7.40 -5.28
CA VAL A 139 -7.33 -7.39 -6.70
C VAL A 139 -8.85 -7.31 -6.93
N GLY A 140 -9.63 -7.29 -5.84
CA GLY A 140 -11.08 -7.16 -5.86
C GLY A 140 -11.70 -7.53 -4.52
N THR A 141 -13.02 -7.57 -4.49
CA THR A 141 -13.81 -7.89 -3.29
C THR A 141 -14.18 -9.37 -3.19
N VAL A 142 -13.92 -10.15 -4.24
CA VAL A 142 -14.19 -11.59 -4.29
C VAL A 142 -13.01 -12.34 -3.69
N GLN A 143 -13.27 -13.15 -2.65
CA GLN A 143 -12.26 -13.88 -1.88
C GLN A 143 -11.41 -14.79 -2.77
N GLN A 144 -12.02 -15.56 -3.65
CA GLN A 144 -11.34 -16.51 -4.56
C GLN A 144 -10.39 -15.80 -5.54
N HIS A 145 -10.72 -14.58 -5.98
CA HIS A 145 -9.83 -13.80 -6.83
C HIS A 145 -8.56 -13.37 -6.09
N ASN A 146 -8.72 -12.93 -4.84
CA ASN A 146 -7.59 -12.59 -3.98
C ASN A 146 -6.77 -13.84 -3.64
N ALA A 147 -7.42 -14.97 -3.28
CA ALA A 147 -6.76 -16.24 -3.01
C ALA A 147 -5.88 -16.67 -4.19
N LYS A 148 -6.45 -16.71 -5.40
CA LYS A 148 -5.73 -17.07 -6.63
C LYS A 148 -4.50 -16.22 -6.86
N VAL A 149 -4.60 -14.90 -6.66
CA VAL A 149 -3.51 -13.97 -6.97
C VAL A 149 -2.47 -13.91 -5.86
N TYR A 150 -2.90 -13.85 -4.60
CA TYR A 150 -1.99 -13.68 -3.46
C TYR A 150 -1.43 -14.99 -2.94
N LEU A 151 -2.19 -16.08 -3.01
CA LEU A 151 -1.79 -17.39 -2.50
C LEU A 151 -1.44 -18.38 -3.62
N GLY A 152 -1.81 -18.08 -4.87
CA GLY A 152 -1.55 -18.90 -6.05
C GLY A 152 -2.60 -20.01 -6.28
N ASP A 153 -3.65 -20.07 -5.45
CA ASP A 153 -4.71 -21.05 -5.48
C ASP A 153 -6.04 -20.37 -5.12
N PRO A 154 -7.09 -20.47 -5.97
CA PRO A 154 -8.39 -19.85 -5.69
C PRO A 154 -9.11 -20.48 -4.48
N ASP A 155 -8.79 -21.73 -4.14
CA ASP A 155 -9.38 -22.47 -3.02
C ASP A 155 -8.56 -22.35 -1.72
N ALA A 156 -7.43 -21.62 -1.75
CA ALA A 156 -6.64 -21.35 -0.56
C ALA A 156 -7.41 -20.50 0.46
N ASP A 157 -7.11 -20.72 1.74
CA ASP A 157 -7.71 -20.00 2.88
C ASP A 157 -7.26 -18.54 2.92
N TYR A 158 -7.89 -17.72 2.07
CA TYR A 158 -7.71 -16.25 2.06
C TYR A 158 -8.69 -15.63 3.05
N PRO A 159 -8.24 -14.75 3.97
CA PRO A 159 -9.13 -14.16 4.98
C PRO A 159 -10.27 -13.34 4.35
N PRO A 160 -11.50 -13.41 4.90
CA PRO A 160 -12.62 -12.60 4.42
C PRO A 160 -12.33 -11.11 4.58
N LEU A 161 -12.38 -10.36 3.47
CA LEU A 161 -12.04 -8.94 3.43
C LEU A 161 -12.95 -8.10 4.34
N ALA A 162 -14.26 -8.39 4.33
CA ALA A 162 -15.24 -7.71 5.19
C ALA A 162 -14.95 -7.89 6.70
N ALA A 163 -14.54 -9.09 7.11
CA ALA A 163 -14.15 -9.36 8.49
C ALA A 163 -12.87 -8.59 8.86
N THR A 164 -11.90 -8.56 7.95
CA THR A 164 -10.64 -7.81 8.14
C THR A 164 -10.92 -6.33 8.33
N ILE A 165 -11.72 -5.70 7.46
CA ILE A 165 -12.09 -4.29 7.55
C ILE A 165 -12.79 -4.00 8.87
N ARG A 166 -13.81 -4.79 9.22
CA ARG A 166 -14.54 -4.62 10.48
C ARG A 166 -13.63 -4.72 11.71
N TYR A 167 -12.69 -5.66 11.71
CA TYR A 167 -11.72 -5.82 12.79
C TYR A 167 -10.80 -4.61 12.94
N LEU A 168 -10.30 -4.07 11.84
CA LEU A 168 -9.46 -2.87 11.84
C LEU A 168 -10.23 -1.63 12.36
N HIS A 169 -11.49 -1.46 11.96
CA HIS A 169 -12.35 -0.41 12.48
C HIS A 169 -12.61 -0.54 14.00
N GLN A 170 -12.75 -1.76 14.54
CA GLN A 170 -12.91 -1.98 15.99
C GLN A 170 -11.68 -1.55 16.79
N ILE A 171 -10.48 -1.59 16.19
CA ILE A 171 -9.25 -1.09 16.81
C ILE A 171 -9.18 0.45 16.72
N GLY A 172 -9.86 1.07 15.74
CA GLY A 172 -9.88 2.50 15.52
C GLY A 172 -9.15 2.96 14.25
N PHE A 173 -8.65 2.04 13.42
CA PHE A 173 -8.04 2.40 12.15
C PHE A 173 -9.05 2.85 11.13
N THR A 174 -8.68 3.82 10.29
CA THR A 174 -9.30 4.03 8.99
C THR A 174 -8.74 3.03 7.97
N VAL A 175 -9.57 2.63 7.01
CA VAL A 175 -9.19 1.66 5.99
C VAL A 175 -9.19 2.30 4.60
N ARG A 176 -8.08 2.18 3.92
CA ARG A 176 -8.00 2.47 2.48
C ARG A 176 -7.89 1.17 1.71
N LEU A 177 -8.85 0.91 0.83
CA LEU A 177 -8.80 -0.25 -0.05
C LEU A 177 -8.09 0.11 -1.34
N CYS A 178 -6.92 -0.49 -1.57
CA CYS A 178 -6.12 -0.30 -2.79
C CYS A 178 -6.37 -1.47 -3.74
N VAL A 179 -7.18 -1.24 -4.77
CA VAL A 179 -7.57 -2.28 -5.73
C VAL A 179 -6.72 -2.18 -7.00
N MET A 180 -6.02 -3.26 -7.32
CA MET A 180 -5.31 -3.38 -8.60
C MET A 180 -6.30 -3.79 -9.69
N MET A 181 -6.59 -2.86 -10.60
CA MET A 181 -7.48 -3.10 -11.74
C MET A 181 -6.78 -3.94 -12.80
N MET A 182 -7.42 -5.06 -13.17
CA MET A 182 -6.86 -6.01 -14.14
C MET A 182 -7.94 -6.86 -14.79
N ASN A 183 -7.64 -7.44 -15.94
CA ASN A 183 -8.47 -8.45 -16.59
C ASN A 183 -8.57 -9.71 -15.70
N GLY A 184 -9.77 -10.23 -15.54
CA GLY A 184 -10.05 -11.33 -14.63
C GLY A 184 -10.25 -10.92 -13.15
N GLY A 185 -10.26 -9.61 -12.90
CA GLY A 185 -10.59 -8.99 -11.61
C GLY A 185 -11.44 -7.75 -11.83
N VAL A 186 -11.08 -6.62 -11.20
CA VAL A 186 -11.75 -5.34 -11.40
C VAL A 186 -11.25 -4.70 -12.69
N GLY A 187 -11.88 -5.05 -13.82
CA GLY A 187 -11.44 -4.65 -15.16
C GLY A 187 -12.52 -4.02 -16.03
N SER A 188 -13.70 -3.69 -15.48
CA SER A 188 -14.80 -3.04 -16.22
C SER A 188 -15.58 -2.09 -15.32
N PRO A 189 -16.36 -1.14 -15.90
CA PRO A 189 -17.22 -0.24 -15.13
C PRO A 189 -18.15 -0.95 -14.14
N ASN A 190 -18.72 -2.09 -14.54
CA ASN A 190 -19.61 -2.85 -13.67
C ASN A 190 -18.89 -3.41 -12.43
N TRP A 191 -17.67 -3.94 -12.59
CA TRP A 191 -16.87 -4.39 -11.46
C TRP A 191 -16.44 -3.23 -10.55
N VAL A 192 -16.18 -2.06 -11.10
CA VAL A 192 -15.88 -0.85 -10.33
C VAL A 192 -17.09 -0.44 -9.48
N ARG A 193 -18.31 -0.39 -10.06
CA ARG A 193 -19.54 -0.07 -9.32
C ARG A 193 -19.76 -1.05 -8.16
N ARG A 194 -19.64 -2.36 -8.38
CA ARG A 194 -19.75 -3.38 -7.32
C ARG A 194 -18.68 -3.19 -6.23
N THR A 195 -17.48 -2.77 -6.60
CA THR A 195 -16.42 -2.50 -5.63
C THR A 195 -16.74 -1.27 -4.79
N ILE A 196 -17.31 -0.22 -5.39
CA ILE A 196 -17.79 0.98 -4.69
C ILE A 196 -18.92 0.62 -3.71
N GLU A 197 -19.90 -0.18 -4.15
CA GLU A 197 -20.99 -0.67 -3.31
C GLU A 197 -20.46 -1.44 -2.11
N PHE A 198 -19.52 -2.36 -2.31
CA PHE A 198 -18.85 -3.09 -1.22
C PHE A 198 -18.15 -2.13 -0.24
N CYS A 199 -17.43 -1.12 -0.73
CA CYS A 199 -16.75 -0.15 0.14
C CYS A 199 -17.75 0.63 0.99
N ARG A 200 -18.87 1.05 0.42
CA ARG A 200 -19.96 1.75 1.16
C ARG A 200 -20.58 0.85 2.24
N GLU A 201 -20.92 -0.39 1.88
CA GLU A 201 -21.50 -1.38 2.79
C GLU A 201 -20.60 -1.63 4.02
N HIS A 202 -19.29 -1.70 3.77
CA HIS A 202 -18.29 -1.99 4.81
C HIS A 202 -17.61 -0.74 5.37
N ARG A 203 -18.10 0.48 5.03
CA ARG A 203 -17.62 1.77 5.54
C ARG A 203 -16.12 1.99 5.31
N VAL A 204 -15.59 1.53 4.17
CA VAL A 204 -14.22 1.82 3.77
C VAL A 204 -14.08 3.32 3.53
N GLU A 205 -13.15 3.99 4.20
CA GLU A 205 -13.02 5.44 4.12
C GLU A 205 -12.51 5.90 2.75
N GLN A 206 -11.63 5.13 2.13
CA GLN A 206 -11.12 5.48 0.80
C GLN A 206 -10.95 4.25 -0.09
N LEU A 207 -11.49 4.30 -1.29
CA LEU A 207 -11.21 3.36 -2.38
C LEU A 207 -10.18 3.97 -3.33
N THR A 208 -9.05 3.29 -3.53
CA THR A 208 -8.07 3.66 -4.54
C THR A 208 -8.03 2.60 -5.64
N LEU A 209 -8.36 2.99 -6.87
CA LEU A 209 -8.35 2.14 -8.05
C LEU A 209 -7.08 2.42 -8.86
N ARG A 210 -6.26 1.40 -9.09
CA ARG A 210 -4.98 1.52 -9.79
C ARG A 210 -4.89 0.50 -10.92
N PRO A 211 -4.72 0.92 -12.18
CA PRO A 211 -4.51 -0.03 -13.26
C PRO A 211 -3.17 -0.76 -13.07
N LEU A 212 -3.19 -2.06 -13.33
CA LEU A 212 -1.98 -2.86 -13.32
C LEU A 212 -1.02 -2.37 -14.41
N ARG A 213 0.18 -1.94 -13.99
CA ARG A 213 1.21 -1.36 -14.86
C ARG A 213 2.58 -2.01 -14.58
N ARG A 214 3.45 -1.99 -15.58
CA ARG A 214 4.86 -2.34 -15.41
C ARG A 214 5.74 -1.11 -15.53
N PRO A 215 6.87 -1.06 -14.83
CA PRO A 215 7.88 -0.01 -15.06
C PRO A 215 8.48 -0.13 -16.48
N HIS A 216 9.04 0.97 -16.97
CA HIS A 216 9.71 0.99 -18.29
C HIS A 216 10.88 -0.01 -18.34
N GLN A 217 11.66 -0.07 -17.26
CA GLN A 217 12.72 -1.07 -17.09
C GLN A 217 12.28 -2.06 -16.02
N THR A 218 12.44 -3.34 -16.29
CA THR A 218 12.04 -4.40 -15.37
C THR A 218 13.12 -5.45 -15.23
N SER A 219 13.32 -5.92 -13.99
CA SER A 219 14.23 -7.02 -13.65
C SER A 219 13.53 -8.39 -13.61
N SER A 220 12.20 -8.43 -13.82
CA SER A 220 11.42 -9.68 -13.78
C SER A 220 10.62 -9.89 -15.07
N PRO A 221 11.12 -10.73 -16.01
CA PRO A 221 10.39 -11.08 -17.23
C PRO A 221 9.00 -11.68 -16.95
N ASP A 222 8.89 -12.58 -15.96
CA ASP A 222 7.64 -13.27 -15.61
C ASP A 222 6.57 -12.29 -15.09
N ALA A 223 6.96 -11.39 -14.19
CA ALA A 223 6.03 -10.38 -13.69
C ALA A 223 5.60 -9.43 -14.82
N SER A 224 6.50 -9.09 -15.73
CA SER A 224 6.19 -8.28 -16.91
C SER A 224 5.25 -8.99 -17.88
N ALA A 225 5.47 -10.29 -18.14
CA ALA A 225 4.61 -11.11 -18.98
C ALA A 225 3.18 -11.19 -18.36
N TYR A 226 3.09 -11.34 -17.04
CA TYR A 226 1.79 -11.31 -16.35
C TYR A 226 1.09 -9.96 -16.53
N VAL A 227 1.78 -8.85 -16.32
CA VAL A 227 1.21 -7.50 -16.50
C VAL A 227 0.77 -7.27 -17.94
N ASN A 228 1.55 -7.71 -18.93
CA ASN A 228 1.17 -7.61 -20.35
C ASN A 228 -0.09 -8.41 -20.67
N ARG A 229 -0.28 -9.58 -20.03
CA ARG A 229 -1.43 -10.47 -20.26
C ARG A 229 -2.70 -9.98 -19.58
N TYR A 230 -2.60 -9.45 -18.36
CA TYR A 230 -3.74 -9.13 -17.50
C TYR A 230 -3.95 -7.62 -17.28
N GLY A 231 -3.04 -6.77 -17.73
CA GLY A 231 -3.20 -5.33 -17.69
C GLY A 231 -4.37 -4.85 -18.54
N LEU A 232 -5.00 -3.77 -18.13
CA LEU A 232 -6.09 -3.15 -18.86
C LEU A 232 -5.56 -2.35 -20.05
N GLY A 233 -6.27 -2.41 -21.17
CA GLY A 233 -6.07 -1.53 -22.33
C GLY A 233 -6.48 -0.09 -22.02
N GLN A 234 -6.01 0.86 -22.85
CA GLN A 234 -6.34 2.28 -22.68
C GLN A 234 -7.83 2.55 -22.77
N ASP A 235 -8.55 1.87 -23.69
CA ASP A 235 -9.99 2.02 -23.81
C ASP A 235 -10.74 1.56 -22.57
N GLN A 236 -10.35 0.42 -22.00
CA GLN A 236 -10.94 -0.07 -20.74
C GLN A 236 -10.73 0.92 -19.58
N ILE A 237 -9.53 1.51 -19.48
CA ILE A 237 -9.21 2.51 -18.45
C ILE A 237 -10.04 3.78 -18.67
N ARG A 238 -10.16 4.24 -19.92
CA ARG A 238 -10.99 5.38 -20.28
C ARG A 238 -12.46 5.13 -19.92
N ASP A 239 -13.00 3.96 -20.26
CA ASP A 239 -14.40 3.62 -20.01
C ASP A 239 -14.69 3.56 -18.49
N ILE A 240 -13.74 3.04 -17.69
CA ILE A 240 -13.82 3.07 -16.22
C ILE A 240 -13.81 4.51 -15.70
N ARG A 241 -12.90 5.37 -16.20
CA ARG A 241 -12.82 6.78 -15.78
C ARG A 241 -14.13 7.53 -16.12
N LEU A 242 -14.64 7.35 -17.33
CA LEU A 242 -15.92 7.93 -17.74
C LEU A 242 -17.07 7.46 -16.85
N ALA A 243 -17.16 6.16 -16.58
CA ALA A 243 -18.22 5.61 -15.73
C ALA A 243 -18.16 6.13 -14.28
N VAL A 244 -16.96 6.36 -13.71
CA VAL A 244 -16.83 6.97 -12.38
C VAL A 244 -17.19 8.46 -12.43
N ALA A 245 -16.76 9.18 -13.47
CA ALA A 245 -17.09 10.60 -13.64
C ALA A 245 -18.59 10.84 -13.88
N GLU A 246 -19.29 9.88 -14.51
CA GLU A 246 -20.75 9.95 -14.75
C GLU A 246 -21.56 9.87 -13.44
N ILE A 247 -21.12 9.05 -12.48
CA ILE A 247 -21.86 8.79 -11.24
C ILE A 247 -21.29 9.54 -10.03
N GLY A 248 -20.11 10.14 -10.15
CA GLY A 248 -19.39 10.78 -9.05
C GLY A 248 -19.25 12.28 -9.21
N THR A 249 -19.20 12.98 -8.08
CA THR A 249 -18.86 14.40 -8.03
C THR A 249 -17.34 14.53 -7.89
N PRO A 250 -16.64 15.23 -8.82
CA PRO A 250 -15.20 15.45 -8.68
C PRO A 250 -14.90 16.32 -7.47
N LEU A 251 -13.98 15.88 -6.61
CA LEU A 251 -13.57 16.59 -5.42
C LEU A 251 -12.24 17.34 -5.60
N ILE A 252 -11.22 16.61 -6.07
CA ILE A 252 -9.88 17.17 -6.22
C ILE A 252 -9.08 16.37 -7.25
N SER A 253 -8.27 17.08 -8.03
CA SER A 253 -7.20 16.48 -8.84
C SER A 253 -5.89 16.60 -8.05
N LEU A 254 -5.29 15.47 -7.73
CA LEU A 254 -4.02 15.41 -7.04
C LEU A 254 -2.86 15.54 -8.05
N MET A 255 -1.73 15.99 -7.57
CA MET A 255 -0.50 15.95 -8.36
C MET A 255 -0.25 14.51 -8.84
N HIS A 256 0.39 14.35 -9.98
CA HIS A 256 0.62 13.07 -10.67
C HIS A 256 -0.64 12.40 -11.27
N GLY A 257 -1.71 13.20 -11.55
CA GLY A 257 -2.85 12.76 -12.34
C GLY A 257 -3.83 11.84 -11.61
N ALA A 258 -3.78 11.77 -10.27
CA ALA A 258 -4.83 11.09 -9.51
C ALA A 258 -6.05 12.00 -9.37
N GLU A 259 -7.23 11.45 -9.62
CA GLU A 259 -8.51 12.14 -9.52
C GLU A 259 -9.35 11.51 -8.40
N VAL A 260 -9.90 12.34 -7.54
CA VAL A 260 -10.73 11.91 -6.41
C VAL A 260 -12.16 12.36 -6.63
N TYR A 261 -13.08 11.42 -6.48
CA TYR A 261 -14.52 11.62 -6.61
C TYR A 261 -15.25 11.24 -5.34
N ASP A 262 -16.35 11.92 -5.06
CA ASP A 262 -17.40 11.44 -4.18
C ASP A 262 -18.44 10.69 -5.02
N VAL A 263 -18.66 9.42 -4.72
CA VAL A 263 -19.70 8.60 -5.33
C VAL A 263 -20.67 8.17 -4.24
N ASP A 264 -21.76 8.91 -4.11
CA ASP A 264 -22.81 8.70 -3.08
C ASP A 264 -22.20 8.56 -1.65
N GLY A 265 -21.28 9.42 -1.27
CA GLY A 265 -20.61 9.43 0.02
C GLY A 265 -19.37 8.51 0.09
N GLN A 266 -19.03 7.77 -0.95
CA GLN A 266 -17.80 6.98 -1.03
C GLN A 266 -16.68 7.78 -1.70
N ASN A 267 -15.56 7.97 -0.99
CA ASN A 267 -14.35 8.52 -1.58
C ASN A 267 -13.71 7.50 -2.55
N VAL A 268 -13.60 7.88 -3.83
CA VAL A 268 -13.03 7.05 -4.90
C VAL A 268 -11.88 7.78 -5.56
N CYS A 269 -10.67 7.25 -5.43
CA CYS A 269 -9.47 7.78 -6.06
C CYS A 269 -9.08 6.93 -7.28
N LEU A 270 -9.08 7.54 -8.45
CA LEU A 270 -8.52 6.97 -9.67
C LEU A 270 -7.05 7.40 -9.78
N SER A 271 -6.12 6.48 -9.64
CA SER A 271 -4.69 6.78 -9.63
C SER A 271 -3.93 5.87 -10.59
N ASP A 272 -2.96 6.44 -11.30
CA ASP A 272 -1.94 5.65 -12.02
C ASP A 272 -0.69 5.56 -11.16
N CYS A 273 -0.38 4.35 -10.66
CA CYS A 273 0.67 4.13 -9.66
C CYS A 273 2.10 4.37 -10.18
N LEU A 274 2.30 4.39 -11.50
CA LEU A 274 3.60 4.60 -12.13
C LEU A 274 3.74 5.96 -12.81
N THR A 275 2.77 6.86 -12.64
CA THR A 275 2.85 8.20 -13.25
C THR A 275 3.95 8.99 -12.55
N ILE A 276 5.03 9.22 -13.26
CA ILE A 276 6.06 10.18 -12.91
C ILE A 276 5.82 11.37 -13.81
N ASP A 277 5.11 12.38 -13.30
CA ASP A 277 5.10 13.68 -13.93
C ASP A 277 6.10 14.56 -13.19
N PRO A 278 7.27 14.87 -13.79
CA PRO A 278 8.27 15.74 -13.18
C PRO A 278 7.88 17.21 -13.25
N SER A 279 6.69 17.55 -13.76
CA SER A 279 6.25 18.92 -13.86
C SER A 279 6.17 19.55 -12.47
N ASN A 280 6.82 20.65 -12.28
CA ASN A 280 6.75 21.61 -11.17
C ASN A 280 7.84 21.55 -10.08
N GLY A 281 8.88 20.74 -10.19
CA GLY A 281 9.99 20.77 -9.24
C GLY A 281 9.68 20.19 -7.85
N ASP A 282 8.51 19.55 -7.68
CA ASP A 282 8.11 18.90 -6.43
C ASP A 282 8.56 17.44 -6.40
N ILE A 283 8.92 16.96 -5.22
CA ILE A 283 9.30 15.57 -4.99
C ILE A 283 8.06 14.80 -4.55
N ARG A 284 7.69 13.75 -5.30
CA ARG A 284 6.54 12.91 -4.96
C ARG A 284 6.73 12.20 -3.63
N THR A 285 7.92 11.60 -3.41
CA THR A 285 8.20 10.84 -2.20
C THR A 285 9.67 10.92 -1.82
N LEU A 286 9.94 10.99 -0.52
CA LEU A 286 11.21 10.58 0.05
C LEU A 286 11.11 9.13 0.47
N ILE A 287 12.15 8.33 0.24
CA ILE A 287 12.16 6.90 0.53
C ILE A 287 13.35 6.62 1.43
N PHE A 288 13.06 6.25 2.67
CA PHE A 288 14.05 5.91 3.68
C PHE A 288 14.20 4.38 3.80
N TYR A 289 15.44 3.94 3.84
CA TYR A 289 15.82 2.54 4.09
C TYR A 289 16.52 2.42 5.45
N SER A 290 16.40 1.29 6.13
CA SER A 290 16.93 1.09 7.49
C SER A 290 18.43 1.39 7.63
N ASN A 291 19.24 1.12 6.60
CA ASN A 291 20.68 1.47 6.60
C ASN A 291 20.97 2.97 6.48
N GLY A 292 19.95 3.81 6.46
CA GLY A 292 20.07 5.27 6.38
C GLY A 292 20.16 5.83 4.96
N ARG A 293 20.03 4.99 3.93
CA ARG A 293 19.89 5.49 2.56
C ARG A 293 18.58 6.22 2.41
N LEU A 294 18.62 7.42 1.81
CA LEU A 294 17.46 8.22 1.46
C LEU A 294 17.46 8.47 -0.05
N THR A 295 16.36 8.15 -0.71
CA THR A 295 16.17 8.39 -2.15
C THR A 295 14.88 9.16 -2.40
N HIS A 296 14.71 9.70 -3.61
CA HIS A 296 13.47 10.36 -4.01
C HIS A 296 12.77 9.68 -5.20
N ASP A 297 13.28 8.54 -5.63
CA ASP A 297 12.69 7.71 -6.69
C ASP A 297 12.86 6.23 -6.40
N TRP A 298 11.87 5.42 -6.81
CA TRP A 298 11.87 3.96 -6.62
C TRP A 298 12.66 3.20 -7.69
N GLN A 299 12.92 3.80 -8.83
CA GLN A 299 13.45 3.15 -10.00
C GLN A 299 14.82 3.69 -10.41
N TYR A 300 15.08 4.97 -10.16
CA TYR A 300 16.30 5.64 -10.58
C TYR A 300 17.41 5.53 -9.54
N LYS A 301 18.45 4.79 -9.83
CA LYS A 301 19.59 4.56 -8.91
C LYS A 301 20.32 5.86 -8.51
N GLY A 302 20.32 6.89 -9.37
CA GLY A 302 20.95 8.18 -9.11
C GLY A 302 20.18 9.12 -8.18
N ALA A 303 18.94 8.74 -7.79
CA ALA A 303 18.07 9.57 -6.94
C ALA A 303 18.44 9.54 -5.44
N VAL A 304 19.71 9.35 -5.09
CA VAL A 304 20.19 9.23 -3.72
C VAL A 304 20.47 10.62 -3.14
N LEU A 305 19.81 10.94 -2.03
CA LEU A 305 20.02 12.17 -1.25
C LEU A 305 20.97 11.93 -0.06
N LEU A 306 20.86 10.79 0.60
CA LEU A 306 21.79 10.34 1.64
C LEU A 306 22.26 8.93 1.31
N GLY A 307 23.58 8.70 1.36
CA GLY A 307 24.15 7.37 1.27
C GLY A 307 23.84 6.55 2.53
N GLY A 308 23.55 5.26 2.33
CA GLY A 308 23.42 4.32 3.44
C GLY A 308 24.79 3.80 3.91
N GLN A 309 24.83 3.26 5.12
CA GLN A 309 25.95 2.42 5.56
C GLN A 309 25.88 1.08 4.80
N GLN A 310 27.01 0.59 4.33
CA GLN A 310 27.14 -0.72 3.67
C GLN A 310 27.10 -1.84 4.68
#